data_2c365bfa7f4cad942393dffa590cd000
#
_entry.id   2c365bfa7f4cad942393dffa590cd000
#
_cell.length_a   1.000
_cell.length_b   1.000
_cell.length_c   1.000
_cell.angle_alpha   90.00
_cell.angle_beta   90.00
_cell.angle_gamma   90.00
#
_symmetry.space_group_name_H-M   'P 1'
#
loop_
_entity.id
_entity.type
_entity.pdbx_description
1 polymer ?
#
loop_
_entity_poly.entity_id
_entity_poly.type
_entity_poly.pdbx_seq_one_letter_code
_entity_poly.pdbx_strand_id
1 'polypeptide(L)'
;MYLFFITSELKKWLRDPLLSFMLAYPIVFALLGRYGVPWLAKVSGINMALFADLVLVVLTLMTPHIFGALIGFSILEDRDDHVLTSIQVTPLSVAGYLSFRFVLVTVLACVSTWFILWFSQMGGLTLSQMGAVALLSSFAAPLTGLIINATASNKIEGFVAMKGIIGILIIFPIISLFFMDAKEFIFAIAPGFWPAKVISSIVRGEGVLLLSQGQYYW
;
A
#
# COMPACT_ATOMS: atom_id res chain seq x y z
N MET A 1 -7.47 -10.14 25.72
CA MET A 1 -8.57 -9.51 24.98
C MET A 1 -8.17 -9.19 23.55
N TYR A 2 -7.12 -8.39 23.29
CA TYR A 2 -6.70 -7.98 21.92
C TYR A 2 -6.30 -9.18 21.03
N LEU A 3 -5.61 -10.20 21.55
CA LEU A 3 -5.26 -11.39 20.76
C LEU A 3 -6.49 -12.14 20.23
N PHE A 4 -7.57 -12.17 21.01
CA PHE A 4 -8.84 -12.77 20.56
C PHE A 4 -9.43 -11.99 19.40
N PHE A 5 -9.39 -10.64 19.44
CA PHE A 5 -9.86 -9.81 18.32
C PHE A 5 -9.02 -10.00 17.07
N ILE A 6 -7.67 -10.05 17.18
CA ILE A 6 -6.79 -10.32 16.06
C ILE A 6 -7.12 -11.66 15.40
N THR A 7 -7.27 -12.71 16.20
CA THR A 7 -7.57 -14.04 15.66
C THR A 7 -8.96 -14.14 15.04
N SER A 8 -9.95 -13.41 15.56
CA SER A 8 -11.29 -13.37 14.99
C SER A 8 -11.31 -12.61 13.66
N GLU A 9 -10.60 -11.49 13.56
CA GLU A 9 -10.46 -10.72 12.31
C GLU A 9 -9.75 -11.55 11.22
N LEU A 10 -8.62 -12.17 11.57
CA LEU A 10 -7.90 -13.03 10.63
C LEU A 10 -8.76 -14.21 10.15
N LYS A 11 -9.53 -14.84 11.04
CA LYS A 11 -10.47 -15.90 10.65
C LYS A 11 -11.57 -15.39 9.74
N LYS A 12 -12.09 -14.19 9.97
CA LYS A 12 -13.08 -13.55 9.11
C LYS A 12 -12.49 -13.34 7.71
N TRP A 13 -11.32 -12.72 7.62
CA TRP A 13 -10.66 -12.45 6.33
C TRP A 13 -10.30 -13.72 5.57
N LEU A 14 -9.89 -14.78 6.26
CA LEU A 14 -9.57 -16.08 5.62
C LEU A 14 -10.81 -16.85 5.14
N ARG A 15 -12.01 -16.55 5.65
CA ARG A 15 -13.27 -17.17 5.21
C ARG A 15 -13.87 -16.50 3.98
N ASP A 16 -13.66 -15.21 3.80
CA ASP A 16 -14.10 -14.49 2.62
C ASP A 16 -13.06 -14.67 1.49
N PRO A 17 -13.42 -15.24 0.32
CA PRO A 17 -12.47 -15.48 -0.78
C PRO A 17 -11.78 -14.23 -1.27
N LEU A 18 -12.47 -13.08 -1.31
CA LEU A 18 -11.93 -11.80 -1.74
C LEU A 18 -10.88 -11.29 -0.75
N LEU A 19 -11.23 -11.27 0.54
CA LEU A 19 -10.34 -10.76 1.59
C LEU A 19 -9.13 -11.68 1.77
N SER A 20 -9.31 -13.00 1.65
CA SER A 20 -8.24 -14.01 1.69
C SER A 20 -7.27 -13.83 0.52
N PHE A 21 -7.77 -13.55 -0.68
CA PHE A 21 -6.93 -13.22 -1.84
C PHE A 21 -6.13 -11.93 -1.59
N MET A 22 -6.72 -10.91 -0.99
CA MET A 22 -6.03 -9.68 -0.62
C MET A 22 -4.90 -9.91 0.40
N LEU A 23 -5.05 -10.85 1.32
CA LEU A 23 -3.98 -11.23 2.26
C LEU A 23 -2.80 -11.94 1.57
N ALA A 24 -3.01 -12.59 0.43
CA ALA A 24 -1.95 -13.28 -0.31
C ALA A 24 -1.09 -12.33 -1.16
N TYR A 25 -1.54 -11.11 -1.44
CA TYR A 25 -0.83 -10.15 -2.31
C TYR A 25 0.64 -9.90 -1.95
N PRO A 26 1.02 -9.77 -0.66
CA PRO A 26 2.43 -9.54 -0.32
C PRO A 26 3.35 -10.65 -0.82
N ILE A 27 2.88 -11.90 -0.78
CA ILE A 27 3.64 -13.06 -1.28
C ILE A 27 3.77 -12.97 -2.80
N VAL A 28 2.66 -12.67 -3.49
CA VAL A 28 2.63 -12.52 -4.95
C VAL A 28 3.58 -11.41 -5.39
N PHE A 29 3.52 -10.23 -4.74
CA PHE A 29 4.38 -9.09 -5.06
C PHE A 29 5.85 -9.36 -4.76
N ALA A 30 6.17 -10.04 -3.67
CA ALA A 30 7.52 -10.45 -3.33
C ALA A 30 8.09 -11.40 -4.42
N LEU A 31 7.31 -12.38 -4.85
CA LEU A 31 7.68 -13.30 -5.94
C LEU A 31 7.81 -12.59 -7.29
N LEU A 32 6.90 -11.67 -7.62
CA LEU A 32 6.99 -10.86 -8.83
C LEU A 32 8.26 -9.99 -8.83
N GLY A 33 8.58 -9.32 -7.73
CA GLY A 33 9.81 -8.54 -7.60
C GLY A 33 11.05 -9.40 -7.76
N ARG A 34 11.11 -10.54 -7.09
CA ARG A 34 12.29 -11.42 -7.06
C ARG A 34 12.54 -12.17 -8.36
N TYR A 35 11.48 -12.70 -8.97
CA TYR A 35 11.58 -13.62 -10.11
C TYR A 35 10.94 -13.07 -11.38
N GLY A 36 9.78 -12.40 -11.25
CA GLY A 36 9.02 -11.89 -12.39
C GLY A 36 9.74 -10.77 -13.12
N VAL A 37 10.27 -9.80 -12.40
CA VAL A 37 10.98 -8.66 -13.01
C VAL A 37 12.27 -9.09 -13.72
N PRO A 38 13.15 -9.91 -13.13
CA PRO A 38 14.32 -10.44 -13.87
C PRO A 38 13.95 -11.33 -15.06
N TRP A 39 12.87 -12.10 -14.97
CA TRP A 39 12.38 -12.90 -16.09
C TRP A 39 11.91 -12.00 -17.24
N LEU A 40 11.11 -10.96 -16.95
CA LEU A 40 10.67 -9.98 -17.94
C LEU A 40 11.86 -9.27 -18.60
N ALA A 41 12.89 -8.90 -17.83
CA ALA A 41 14.13 -8.32 -18.36
C ALA A 41 14.78 -9.22 -19.43
N LYS A 42 14.86 -10.52 -19.15
CA LYS A 42 15.46 -11.52 -20.07
C LYS A 42 14.65 -11.70 -21.35
N VAL A 43 13.32 -11.74 -21.23
CA VAL A 43 12.43 -11.98 -22.37
C VAL A 43 12.28 -10.75 -23.26
N SER A 44 12.17 -9.56 -22.66
CA SER A 44 11.97 -8.31 -23.39
C SER A 44 13.26 -7.70 -23.93
N GLY A 45 14.43 -8.10 -23.41
CA GLY A 45 15.72 -7.46 -23.71
C GLY A 45 15.87 -6.05 -23.11
N ILE A 46 14.91 -5.60 -22.32
CA ILE A 46 14.92 -4.28 -21.68
C ILE A 46 15.79 -4.31 -20.43
N ASN A 47 16.63 -3.31 -20.25
CA ASN A 47 17.40 -3.15 -19.02
C ASN A 47 16.50 -2.69 -17.87
N MET A 48 15.90 -3.65 -17.14
CA MET A 48 14.99 -3.37 -16.02
C MET A 48 15.68 -2.68 -14.83
N ALA A 49 17.01 -2.61 -14.78
CA ALA A 49 17.72 -1.86 -13.76
C ALA A 49 17.41 -0.35 -13.87
N LEU A 50 17.16 0.16 -15.08
CA LEU A 50 16.77 1.56 -15.31
C LEU A 50 15.38 1.90 -14.73
N PHE A 51 14.54 0.90 -14.55
CA PHE A 51 13.17 1.07 -14.04
C PHE A 51 13.00 0.48 -12.63
N ALA A 52 14.11 0.18 -11.95
CA ALA A 52 14.06 -0.46 -10.63
C ALA A 52 13.31 0.38 -9.59
N ASP A 53 13.48 1.70 -9.60
CA ASP A 53 12.77 2.63 -8.73
C ASP A 53 11.27 2.63 -9.02
N LEU A 54 10.86 2.68 -10.29
CA LEU A 54 9.45 2.63 -10.69
C LEU A 54 8.78 1.33 -10.23
N VAL A 55 9.43 0.19 -10.45
CA VAL A 55 8.90 -1.13 -10.04
C VAL A 55 8.76 -1.20 -8.52
N LEU A 56 9.79 -0.76 -7.78
CA LEU A 56 9.76 -0.72 -6.32
C LEU A 56 8.67 0.20 -5.80
N VAL A 57 8.49 1.37 -6.40
CA VAL A 57 7.43 2.32 -6.04
C VAL A 57 6.06 1.70 -6.24
N VAL A 58 5.82 1.04 -7.38
CA VAL A 58 4.55 0.35 -7.64
C VAL A 58 4.27 -0.73 -6.59
N LEU A 59 5.23 -1.62 -6.34
CA LEU A 59 5.07 -2.71 -5.36
C LEU A 59 4.84 -2.16 -3.94
N THR A 60 5.57 -1.11 -3.57
CA THR A 60 5.49 -0.48 -2.25
C THR A 60 4.17 0.25 -2.04
N LEU A 61 3.69 1.01 -3.03
CA LEU A 61 2.45 1.78 -2.88
C LEU A 61 1.20 0.91 -2.98
N MET A 62 1.20 -0.10 -3.85
CA MET A 62 0.03 -0.98 -4.00
C MET A 62 -0.27 -1.77 -2.72
N THR A 63 0.74 -2.19 -1.98
CA THR A 63 0.56 -3.02 -0.79
C THR A 63 -0.33 -2.38 0.28
N PRO A 64 -0.05 -1.17 0.79
CA PRO A 64 -0.90 -0.55 1.79
C PRO A 64 -2.30 -0.20 1.27
N HIS A 65 -2.44 0.11 -0.04
CA HIS A 65 -3.76 0.36 -0.63
C HIS A 65 -4.62 -0.91 -0.68
N ILE A 66 -4.03 -2.07 -0.96
CA ILE A 66 -4.73 -3.36 -0.91
C ILE A 66 -5.18 -3.68 0.52
N PHE A 67 -4.32 -3.48 1.52
CA PHE A 67 -4.72 -3.66 2.93
C PHE A 67 -5.75 -2.63 3.38
N GLY A 68 -5.69 -1.40 2.86
CA GLY A 68 -6.72 -0.38 3.08
C GLY A 68 -8.05 -0.77 2.47
N ALA A 69 -8.05 -1.33 1.27
CA ALA A 69 -9.25 -1.85 0.63
C ALA A 69 -9.80 -3.07 1.39
N LEU A 70 -8.94 -3.98 1.87
CA LEU A 70 -9.34 -5.12 2.69
C LEU A 70 -10.13 -4.67 3.92
N ILE A 71 -9.60 -3.71 4.69
CA ILE A 71 -10.30 -3.20 5.87
C ILE A 71 -11.54 -2.41 5.48
N GLY A 72 -11.49 -1.62 4.37
CA GLY A 72 -12.63 -0.89 3.84
C GLY A 72 -13.80 -1.81 3.53
N PHE A 73 -13.57 -2.88 2.77
CA PHE A 73 -14.58 -3.88 2.43
C PHE A 73 -15.10 -4.65 3.66
N SER A 74 -14.19 -4.98 4.58
CA SER A 74 -14.58 -5.68 5.81
C SER A 74 -15.46 -4.82 6.70
N ILE A 75 -15.28 -3.49 6.74
CA ILE A 75 -16.16 -2.57 7.49
C ILE A 75 -17.51 -2.38 6.78
N LEU A 76 -17.52 -2.32 5.43
CA LEU A 76 -18.79 -2.27 4.68
C LEU A 76 -19.65 -3.52 4.95
N GLU A 77 -19.02 -4.71 4.96
CA GLU A 77 -19.69 -5.95 5.34
C GLU A 77 -20.25 -5.91 6.77
N ASP A 78 -19.46 -5.44 7.75
CA ASP A 78 -19.93 -5.28 9.12
C ASP A 78 -21.11 -4.30 9.24
N ARG A 79 -21.19 -3.33 8.33
CA ARG A 79 -22.32 -2.39 8.26
C ARG A 79 -23.56 -3.11 7.71
N ASP A 80 -23.40 -3.88 6.63
CA ASP A 80 -24.49 -4.65 6.01
C ASP A 80 -25.03 -5.72 6.98
N ASP A 81 -24.17 -6.38 7.74
CA ASP A 81 -24.51 -7.41 8.74
C ASP A 81 -24.95 -6.82 10.09
N HIS A 82 -25.15 -5.50 10.21
CA HIS A 82 -25.53 -4.82 11.45
C HIS A 82 -24.58 -5.06 12.65
N VAL A 83 -23.35 -5.48 12.41
CA VAL A 83 -22.34 -5.72 13.47
C VAL A 83 -22.05 -4.44 14.24
N LEU A 84 -21.94 -3.29 13.54
CA LEU A 84 -21.68 -2.01 14.19
C LEU A 84 -22.80 -1.58 15.15
N THR A 85 -24.04 -1.91 14.84
CA THR A 85 -25.20 -1.68 15.72
C THR A 85 -25.14 -2.59 16.94
N SER A 86 -24.75 -3.86 16.74
CA SER A 86 -24.59 -4.82 17.84
C SER A 86 -23.46 -4.43 18.81
N ILE A 87 -22.39 -3.77 18.32
CA ILE A 87 -21.32 -3.26 19.18
C ILE A 87 -21.80 -2.15 20.11
N GLN A 88 -22.75 -1.30 19.69
CA GLN A 88 -23.28 -0.20 20.49
C GLN A 88 -23.98 -0.63 21.79
N VAL A 89 -24.47 -1.87 21.86
CA VAL A 89 -25.06 -2.42 23.10
C VAL A 89 -24.04 -3.13 23.99
N THR A 90 -22.77 -3.15 23.62
CA THR A 90 -21.65 -3.67 24.41
C THR A 90 -20.88 -2.54 25.10
N PRO A 91 -20.05 -2.80 26.10
CA PRO A 91 -19.19 -1.78 26.70
C PRO A 91 -18.07 -1.29 25.77
N LEU A 92 -17.94 -1.85 24.57
CA LEU A 92 -16.95 -1.46 23.56
C LEU A 92 -17.46 -0.28 22.72
N SER A 93 -16.70 0.80 22.60
CA SER A 93 -17.06 1.89 21.71
C SER A 93 -16.80 1.51 20.23
N VAL A 94 -17.72 1.91 19.33
CA VAL A 94 -17.53 1.72 17.88
C VAL A 94 -16.22 2.37 17.40
N ALA A 95 -15.89 3.57 17.92
CA ALA A 95 -14.64 4.25 17.61
C ALA A 95 -13.42 3.42 18.03
N GLY A 96 -13.44 2.82 19.22
CA GLY A 96 -12.37 1.95 19.69
C GLY A 96 -12.21 0.69 18.82
N TYR A 97 -13.32 0.08 18.42
CA TYR A 97 -13.34 -1.07 17.50
C TYR A 97 -12.73 -0.71 16.14
N LEU A 98 -13.16 0.38 15.51
CA LEU A 98 -12.63 0.80 14.23
C LEU A 98 -11.16 1.22 14.31
N SER A 99 -10.77 1.97 15.35
CA SER A 99 -9.37 2.39 15.54
C SER A 99 -8.45 1.19 15.68
N PHE A 100 -8.84 0.17 16.43
CA PHE A 100 -8.08 -1.07 16.55
C PHE A 100 -7.86 -1.74 15.19
N ARG A 101 -8.89 -1.82 14.35
CA ARG A 101 -8.82 -2.43 13.02
C ARG A 101 -7.91 -1.64 12.07
N PHE A 102 -7.99 -0.31 12.11
CA PHE A 102 -7.09 0.53 11.31
C PHE A 102 -5.64 0.40 11.76
N VAL A 103 -5.36 0.34 13.05
CA VAL A 103 -4.01 0.07 13.57
C VAL A 103 -3.51 -1.30 13.13
N LEU A 104 -4.35 -2.34 13.25
CA LEU A 104 -3.99 -3.69 12.83
C LEU A 104 -3.61 -3.74 11.35
N VAL A 105 -4.41 -3.14 10.46
CA VAL A 105 -4.14 -3.16 9.02
C VAL A 105 -2.91 -2.31 8.66
N THR A 106 -2.66 -1.23 9.39
CA THR A 106 -1.45 -0.40 9.21
C THR A 106 -0.19 -1.19 9.55
N VAL A 107 -0.21 -1.93 10.66
CA VAL A 107 0.90 -2.81 11.06
C VAL A 107 1.12 -3.93 10.02
N LEU A 108 0.05 -4.58 9.56
CA LEU A 108 0.12 -5.59 8.51
C LEU A 108 0.69 -5.03 7.19
N ALA A 109 0.24 -3.85 6.78
CA ALA A 109 0.76 -3.16 5.60
C ALA A 109 2.26 -2.84 5.75
N CYS A 110 2.68 -2.35 6.91
CA CYS A 110 4.08 -2.05 7.20
C CYS A 110 4.96 -3.30 7.12
N VAL A 111 4.58 -4.36 7.82
CA VAL A 111 5.33 -5.64 7.83
C VAL A 111 5.36 -6.25 6.42
N SER A 112 4.25 -6.22 5.70
CA SER A 112 4.15 -6.75 4.34
C SER A 112 5.00 -5.98 3.35
N THR A 113 4.97 -4.65 3.40
CA THR A 113 5.81 -3.79 2.55
C THR A 113 7.29 -4.01 2.84
N TRP A 114 7.67 -4.06 4.12
CA TRP A 114 9.05 -4.37 4.53
C TRP A 114 9.49 -5.74 4.00
N PHE A 115 8.63 -6.76 4.12
CA PHE A 115 8.89 -8.11 3.59
C PHE A 115 9.09 -8.10 2.07
N ILE A 116 8.25 -7.38 1.31
CA ILE A 116 8.36 -7.27 -0.15
C ILE A 116 9.70 -6.63 -0.54
N LEU A 117 10.07 -5.52 0.10
CA LEU A 117 11.34 -4.84 -0.17
C LEU A 117 12.54 -5.73 0.15
N TRP A 118 12.51 -6.42 1.29
CA TRP A 118 13.56 -7.34 1.71
C TRP A 118 13.68 -8.55 0.78
N PHE A 119 12.56 -9.18 0.42
CA PHE A 119 12.57 -10.38 -0.39
C PHE A 119 12.88 -10.10 -1.86
N SER A 120 12.42 -9.00 -2.42
CA SER A 120 12.66 -8.63 -3.82
C SER A 120 14.14 -8.39 -4.11
N GLN A 121 14.92 -7.94 -3.12
CA GLN A 121 16.34 -7.58 -3.23
C GLN A 121 16.64 -6.58 -4.35
N MET A 122 15.68 -5.76 -4.72
CA MET A 122 15.82 -4.73 -5.74
C MET A 122 16.28 -3.40 -5.12
N GLY A 123 16.95 -2.56 -5.91
CA GLY A 123 17.27 -1.17 -5.57
C GLY A 123 18.33 -0.96 -4.51
N GLY A 124 18.95 -2.02 -3.97
CA GLY A 124 20.09 -1.89 -3.03
C GLY A 124 19.79 -1.19 -1.70
N LEU A 125 18.50 -1.16 -1.26
CA LEU A 125 18.09 -0.52 -0.01
C LEU A 125 18.70 -1.25 1.21
N THR A 126 19.14 -0.47 2.19
CA THR A 126 19.53 -1.01 3.52
C THR A 126 18.29 -1.38 4.33
N LEU A 127 18.44 -2.25 5.34
CA LEU A 127 17.34 -2.68 6.21
C LEU A 127 16.61 -1.51 6.89
N SER A 128 17.36 -0.47 7.29
CA SER A 128 16.80 0.74 7.88
C SER A 128 15.98 1.56 6.89
N GLN A 129 16.47 1.69 5.66
CA GLN A 129 15.76 2.36 4.57
C GLN A 129 14.46 1.61 4.20
N MET A 130 14.51 0.28 4.12
CA MET A 130 13.32 -0.55 3.91
C MET A 130 12.28 -0.33 5.02
N GLY A 131 12.73 -0.28 6.28
CA GLY A 131 11.85 0.01 7.41
C GLY A 131 11.22 1.40 7.35
N ALA A 132 12.00 2.42 7.03
CA ALA A 132 11.51 3.79 6.88
C ALA A 132 10.46 3.91 5.76
N VAL A 133 10.75 3.34 4.58
CA VAL A 133 9.82 3.31 3.44
C VAL A 133 8.55 2.55 3.79
N ALA A 134 8.66 1.38 4.43
CA ALA A 134 7.51 0.58 4.83
C ALA A 134 6.63 1.32 5.83
N LEU A 135 7.22 2.01 6.80
CA LEU A 135 6.49 2.82 7.77
C LEU A 135 5.77 3.99 7.10
N LEU A 136 6.47 4.76 6.25
CA LEU A 136 5.87 5.90 5.55
C LEU A 136 4.72 5.48 4.65
N SER A 137 4.89 4.40 3.88
CA SER A 137 3.85 3.92 2.95
C SER A 137 2.65 3.33 3.68
N SER A 138 2.84 2.71 4.86
CA SER A 138 1.77 2.02 5.60
C SER A 138 0.62 2.92 6.02
N PHE A 139 0.85 4.23 6.19
CA PHE A 139 -0.21 5.20 6.50
C PHE A 139 -1.24 5.37 5.38
N ALA A 140 -0.92 4.94 4.16
CA ALA A 140 -1.89 4.91 3.08
C ALA A 140 -2.99 3.85 3.30
N ALA A 141 -2.75 2.81 4.11
CA ALA A 141 -3.75 1.78 4.39
C ALA A 141 -4.99 2.32 5.13
N PRO A 142 -4.87 2.96 6.31
CA PRO A 142 -6.04 3.54 6.98
C PRO A 142 -6.71 4.62 6.15
N LEU A 143 -5.95 5.44 5.42
CA LEU A 143 -6.50 6.47 4.53
C LEU A 143 -7.39 5.86 3.45
N THR A 144 -6.91 4.83 2.76
CA THR A 144 -7.68 4.11 1.73
C THR A 144 -8.96 3.51 2.30
N GLY A 145 -8.86 2.83 3.45
CA GLY A 145 -10.02 2.24 4.12
C GLY A 145 -11.06 3.29 4.52
N LEU A 146 -10.63 4.43 5.05
CA LEU A 146 -11.51 5.54 5.41
C LEU A 146 -12.20 6.15 4.19
N ILE A 147 -11.48 6.38 3.09
CA ILE A 147 -12.06 6.94 1.86
C ILE A 147 -13.13 5.97 1.30
N ILE A 148 -12.85 4.67 1.24
CA ILE A 148 -13.83 3.67 0.79
C ILE A 148 -15.10 3.74 1.65
N ASN A 149 -14.95 3.77 2.99
CA ASN A 149 -16.10 3.80 3.89
C ASN A 149 -16.86 5.14 3.89
N ALA A 150 -16.20 6.23 3.53
CA ALA A 150 -16.82 7.54 3.39
C ALA A 150 -17.60 7.70 2.07
N THR A 151 -17.18 6.99 1.02
CA THR A 151 -17.70 7.18 -0.34
C THR A 151 -18.58 6.04 -0.84
N ALA A 152 -18.54 4.86 -0.18
CA ALA A 152 -19.28 3.67 -0.59
C ALA A 152 -20.27 3.22 0.49
N SER A 153 -21.44 2.78 0.04
CA SER A 153 -22.49 2.20 0.89
C SER A 153 -22.44 0.68 0.91
N ASN A 154 -21.86 0.06 -0.11
CA ASN A 154 -21.75 -1.40 -0.27
C ASN A 154 -20.44 -1.80 -0.96
N LYS A 155 -20.14 -3.12 -1.01
CA LYS A 155 -18.90 -3.64 -1.62
C LYS A 155 -18.74 -3.24 -3.10
N ILE A 156 -19.81 -3.16 -3.89
CA ILE A 156 -19.74 -2.81 -5.32
C ILE A 156 -19.32 -1.35 -5.50
N GLU A 157 -19.92 -0.44 -4.77
CA GLU A 157 -19.50 0.96 -4.72
C GLU A 157 -18.07 1.11 -4.18
N GLY A 158 -17.69 0.29 -3.21
CA GLY A 158 -16.33 0.22 -2.68
C GLY A 158 -15.29 -0.12 -3.75
N PHE A 159 -15.58 -1.01 -4.69
CA PHE A 159 -14.71 -1.28 -5.84
C PHE A 159 -14.56 -0.08 -6.78
N VAL A 160 -15.62 0.68 -6.99
CA VAL A 160 -15.57 1.90 -7.81
C VAL A 160 -14.72 2.96 -7.10
N ALA A 161 -14.93 3.16 -5.79
CA ALA A 161 -14.13 4.07 -4.98
C ALA A 161 -12.63 3.68 -4.99
N MET A 162 -12.33 2.40 -4.86
CA MET A 162 -10.95 1.89 -4.91
C MET A 162 -10.26 2.22 -6.24
N LYS A 163 -10.95 2.15 -7.38
CA LYS A 163 -10.38 2.53 -8.69
C LYS A 163 -10.03 4.02 -8.73
N GLY A 164 -10.88 4.90 -8.18
CA GLY A 164 -10.59 6.32 -8.06
C GLY A 164 -9.38 6.61 -7.15
N ILE A 165 -9.29 5.90 -6.04
CA ILE A 165 -8.17 6.00 -5.09
C ILE A 165 -6.84 5.60 -5.76
N ILE A 166 -6.81 4.50 -6.52
CA ILE A 166 -5.64 4.06 -7.27
C ILE A 166 -5.16 5.16 -8.22
N GLY A 167 -6.08 5.85 -8.92
CA GLY A 167 -5.75 6.95 -9.81
C GLY A 167 -4.99 8.07 -9.10
N ILE A 168 -5.48 8.49 -7.93
CA ILE A 168 -4.91 9.65 -7.20
C ILE A 168 -3.71 9.25 -6.34
N LEU A 169 -3.83 8.17 -5.57
CA LEU A 169 -2.86 7.83 -4.53
C LEU A 169 -1.68 6.97 -5.05
N ILE A 170 -1.79 6.36 -6.21
CA ILE A 170 -0.74 5.54 -6.82
C ILE A 170 -0.21 6.17 -8.11
N ILE A 171 -1.10 6.52 -9.04
CA ILE A 171 -0.68 7.02 -10.35
C ILE A 171 -0.01 8.40 -10.23
N PHE A 172 -0.52 9.31 -9.38
CA PHE A 172 0.09 10.63 -9.19
C PHE A 172 1.53 10.54 -8.67
N PRO A 173 1.84 9.77 -7.61
CA PRO A 173 3.22 9.55 -7.19
C PRO A 173 4.11 8.94 -8.28
N ILE A 174 3.58 8.01 -9.08
CA ILE A 174 4.33 7.43 -10.20
C ILE A 174 4.64 8.49 -11.26
N ILE A 175 3.65 9.30 -11.64
CA ILE A 175 3.84 10.38 -12.62
C ILE A 175 4.90 11.38 -12.12
N SER A 176 4.94 11.67 -10.81
CA SER A 176 5.93 12.61 -10.24
C SER A 176 7.38 12.17 -10.48
N LEU A 177 7.65 10.86 -10.64
CA LEU A 177 9.00 10.36 -10.91
C LEU A 177 9.55 10.75 -12.28
N PHE A 178 8.67 11.18 -13.19
CA PHE A 178 9.06 11.66 -14.53
C PHE A 178 9.27 13.18 -14.60
N PHE A 179 8.95 13.91 -13.53
CA PHE A 179 9.24 15.34 -13.40
C PHE A 179 10.51 15.54 -12.59
N MET A 180 11.45 16.32 -13.14
CA MET A 180 12.78 16.54 -12.53
C MET A 180 12.96 17.97 -12.02
N ASP A 181 11.89 18.76 -12.05
CA ASP A 181 11.86 20.15 -11.62
C ASP A 181 11.05 20.34 -10.35
N ALA A 182 11.03 21.55 -9.80
CA ALA A 182 10.16 21.94 -8.69
C ALA A 182 8.67 21.58 -8.91
N LYS A 183 8.25 21.31 -10.16
CA LYS A 183 6.90 20.88 -10.52
C LYS A 183 6.52 19.52 -9.92
N GLU A 184 7.50 18.66 -9.58
CA GLU A 184 7.23 17.39 -8.91
C GLU A 184 6.47 17.57 -7.59
N PHE A 185 6.71 18.68 -6.87
CA PHE A 185 6.05 18.97 -5.59
C PHE A 185 4.55 19.28 -5.71
N ILE A 186 4.01 19.50 -6.90
CA ILE A 186 2.56 19.57 -7.12
C ILE A 186 1.90 18.24 -6.72
N PHE A 187 2.63 17.12 -6.88
CA PHE A 187 2.17 15.77 -6.53
C PHE A 187 2.35 15.44 -5.05
N ALA A 188 3.03 16.29 -4.27
CA ALA A 188 3.29 16.07 -2.84
C ALA A 188 2.02 16.04 -1.96
N ILE A 189 0.89 16.49 -2.50
CA ILE A 189 -0.43 16.37 -1.88
C ILE A 189 -0.87 14.89 -1.77
N ALA A 190 -0.40 14.03 -2.65
CA ALA A 190 -0.69 12.60 -2.60
C ALA A 190 0.23 11.92 -1.55
N PRO A 191 -0.32 11.19 -0.56
CA PRO A 191 0.49 10.56 0.50
C PRO A 191 1.56 9.60 -0.01
N GLY A 192 1.33 8.96 -1.16
CA GLY A 192 2.28 8.08 -1.82
C GLY A 192 3.50 8.77 -2.42
N PHE A 193 3.47 10.11 -2.58
CA PHE A 193 4.59 10.88 -3.12
C PHE A 193 5.87 10.71 -2.28
N TRP A 194 5.76 10.84 -0.96
CA TRP A 194 6.92 10.79 -0.10
C TRP A 194 7.64 9.44 -0.09
N PRO A 195 6.98 8.28 0.09
CA PRO A 195 7.65 7.00 -0.06
C PRO A 195 8.19 6.77 -1.49
N ALA A 196 7.50 7.22 -2.54
CA ALA A 196 8.00 7.13 -3.91
C ALA A 196 9.28 7.95 -4.10
N LYS A 197 9.31 9.19 -3.60
CA LYS A 197 10.49 10.07 -3.66
C LYS A 197 11.67 9.48 -2.89
N VAL A 198 11.44 8.92 -1.70
CA VAL A 198 12.49 8.26 -0.91
C VAL A 198 13.08 7.06 -1.66
N ILE A 199 12.24 6.19 -2.24
CA ILE A 199 12.71 5.04 -3.02
C ILE A 199 13.54 5.51 -4.21
N SER A 200 13.00 6.45 -5.01
CA SER A 200 13.66 6.95 -6.21
C SER A 200 15.02 7.59 -5.88
N SER A 201 15.08 8.43 -4.84
CA SER A 201 16.34 9.07 -4.44
C SER A 201 17.39 8.06 -3.97
N ILE A 202 16.99 7.00 -3.26
CA ILE A 202 17.92 5.95 -2.84
C ILE A 202 18.45 5.16 -4.04
N VAL A 203 17.55 4.73 -4.93
CA VAL A 203 17.91 3.91 -6.10
C VAL A 203 18.77 4.70 -7.08
N ARG A 204 18.53 6.00 -7.25
CA ARG A 204 19.30 6.89 -8.13
C ARG A 204 20.55 7.46 -7.46
N GLY A 205 20.72 7.28 -6.15
CA GLY A 205 21.85 7.84 -5.40
C GLY A 205 21.78 9.36 -5.18
N GLU A 206 20.55 9.92 -5.18
CA GLU A 206 20.29 11.35 -5.01
C GLU A 206 19.82 11.68 -3.59
N GLY A 207 19.99 12.93 -3.15
CA GLY A 207 19.43 13.38 -1.88
C GLY A 207 17.94 13.55 -1.95
N VAL A 208 17.20 13.07 -0.92
CA VAL A 208 15.72 13.09 -0.86
C VAL A 208 15.12 14.51 -1.02
N LEU A 209 15.83 15.53 -0.57
CA LEU A 209 15.40 16.93 -0.64
C LEU A 209 16.01 17.70 -1.82
N LEU A 210 16.91 17.07 -2.60
CA LEU A 210 17.46 17.70 -3.78
C LEU A 210 16.55 17.42 -4.97
N LEU A 211 16.36 18.44 -5.81
CA LEU A 211 15.77 18.28 -7.12
C LEU A 211 16.63 17.25 -7.87
N SER A 212 16.00 16.21 -8.40
CA SER A 212 16.71 15.16 -9.11
C SER A 212 17.53 15.78 -10.23
N GLN A 213 18.85 15.68 -10.16
CA GLN A 213 19.71 16.05 -11.27
C GLN A 213 19.68 14.91 -12.28
N GLY A 214 18.71 15.00 -13.16
CA GLY A 214 18.49 14.26 -14.39
C GLY A 214 19.40 13.10 -14.76
N GLN A 215 19.03 11.88 -14.42
CA GLN A 215 19.32 10.74 -15.30
C GLN A 215 18.02 10.38 -16.04
N TYR A 216 17.99 10.73 -17.32
CA TYR A 216 16.84 10.56 -18.20
C TYR A 216 16.56 9.10 -18.50
N TYR A 217 15.30 8.72 -18.51
CA TYR A 217 14.78 7.44 -19.02
C TYR A 217 14.69 7.41 -20.57
N TRP A 218 15.70 7.97 -21.30
CA TRP A 218 15.77 7.95 -22.77
C TRP A 218 16.76 6.94 -23.28
#